data_0d0b303fca7281a94ac0a2916d836efd
#
_entry.id   0d0b303fca7281a94ac0a2916d836efd
#
_cell.length_a   1.000
_cell.length_b   1.000
_cell.length_c   1.000
_cell.angle_alpha   90.00
_cell.angle_beta   90.00
_cell.angle_gamma   90.00
#
_symmetry.space_group_name_H-M   'P 1'
#
loop_
_entity.id
_entity.type
_entity.pdbx_description
1 polymer ?
#
loop_
_entity_poly.entity_id
_entity_poly.type
_entity_poly.pdbx_seq_one_letter_code
_entity_poly.pdbx_strand_id
1 'polypeptide(L)'
;DAVLYNLKRLTKKFPDKEIFITENGIATDNDDERIEFVTTVLKDVHKFEGENSNLIGYLYWSLLDNFEWDLGYQMNFGLVNVDRETYERIPHKSAKWFGKISSSNILSIP
;
A
#
# COMPACT_ATOMS: atom_id res chain seq x y z
N ASP A 1 -8.78 12.16 0.56
CA ASP A 1 -8.19 10.88 0.15
C ASP A 1 -9.30 9.85 -0.15
N ALA A 2 -9.16 9.11 -1.27
CA ALA A 2 -10.15 8.14 -1.72
C ALA A 2 -10.27 6.94 -0.76
N VAL A 3 -9.18 6.53 -0.14
CA VAL A 3 -9.17 5.42 0.82
C VAL A 3 -9.98 5.78 2.05
N LEU A 4 -9.70 6.92 2.68
CA LEU A 4 -10.42 7.39 3.87
C LEU A 4 -11.92 7.59 3.59
N TYR A 5 -12.26 8.16 2.44
CA TYR A 5 -13.65 8.32 2.01
C TYR A 5 -14.38 6.98 1.93
N ASN A 6 -13.77 5.97 1.30
CA ASN A 6 -14.37 4.65 1.16
C ASN A 6 -14.47 3.91 2.50
N LEU A 7 -13.47 4.02 3.37
CA LEU A 7 -13.51 3.45 4.72
C LEU A 7 -14.71 3.99 5.52
N LYS A 8 -14.86 5.32 5.57
CA LYS A 8 -16.00 5.97 6.26
C LYS A 8 -17.35 5.55 5.68
N ARG A 9 -17.45 5.45 4.35
CA ARG A 9 -18.67 5.01 3.67
C ARG A 9 -19.02 3.57 4.00
N LEU A 10 -18.03 2.67 3.99
CA LEU A 10 -18.22 1.25 4.27
C LEU A 10 -18.60 1.02 5.73
N THR A 11 -17.92 1.66 6.68
CA THR A 11 -18.25 1.56 8.11
C THR A 11 -19.68 2.05 8.39
N LYS A 12 -20.09 3.15 7.77
CA LYS A 12 -21.48 3.64 7.90
C LYS A 12 -22.51 2.64 7.35
N LYS A 13 -22.17 1.98 6.23
CA LYS A 13 -23.07 1.04 5.56
C LYS A 13 -23.10 -0.33 6.24
N PHE A 14 -21.99 -0.74 6.81
CA PHE A 14 -21.77 -2.05 7.41
C PHE A 14 -21.08 -1.92 8.79
N PRO A 15 -21.76 -1.36 9.80
CA PRO A 15 -21.13 -1.00 11.07
C PRO A 15 -20.58 -2.19 11.86
N ASP A 16 -21.14 -3.38 11.66
CA ASP A 16 -20.77 -4.60 12.38
C ASP A 16 -19.80 -5.49 11.59
N LYS A 17 -19.25 -4.99 10.47
CA LYS A 17 -18.33 -5.75 9.62
C LYS A 17 -16.91 -5.25 9.76
N GLU A 18 -16.00 -6.21 9.84
CA GLU A 18 -14.57 -5.93 9.70
C GLU A 18 -14.25 -5.50 8.26
N ILE A 19 -13.33 -4.55 8.13
CA ILE A 19 -12.87 -4.01 6.85
C ILE A 19 -11.40 -4.37 6.68
N PHE A 20 -11.03 -4.83 5.50
CA PHE A 20 -9.66 -5.12 5.12
C PHE A 20 -9.33 -4.43 3.80
N ILE A 21 -8.28 -3.59 3.79
CA ILE A 21 -7.77 -2.99 2.56
C ILE A 21 -6.86 -4.01 1.89
N THR A 22 -7.38 -4.66 0.85
CA THR A 22 -6.69 -5.76 0.18
C THR A 22 -5.73 -5.30 -0.91
N GLU A 23 -5.94 -4.09 -1.45
CA GLU A 23 -5.10 -3.50 -2.48
C GLU A 23 -5.07 -1.98 -2.37
N ASN A 24 -3.88 -1.40 -2.34
CA ASN A 24 -3.64 0.03 -2.50
C ASN A 24 -2.19 0.26 -2.88
N GLY A 25 -1.93 1.03 -3.92
CA GLY A 25 -0.58 1.29 -4.40
C GLY A 25 -0.53 2.36 -5.47
N ILE A 26 0.67 2.63 -5.97
CA ILE A 26 0.94 3.59 -7.03
C ILE A 26 1.96 3.02 -8.01
N ALA A 27 1.71 3.21 -9.31
CA ALA A 27 2.68 2.94 -10.35
C ALA A 27 3.61 4.16 -10.50
N THR A 28 4.88 3.98 -10.21
CA THR A 28 5.88 5.04 -10.36
C THR A 28 7.28 4.46 -10.46
N ASP A 29 8.14 5.13 -11.22
CA ASP A 29 9.58 4.84 -11.29
C ASP A 29 10.35 5.58 -10.18
N ASN A 30 9.71 6.52 -9.50
CA ASN A 30 10.29 7.27 -8.39
C ASN A 30 9.88 6.67 -7.05
N ASP A 31 10.80 5.96 -6.40
CA ASP A 31 10.54 5.29 -5.13
C ASP A 31 10.25 6.24 -3.96
N ASP A 32 10.70 7.51 -4.03
CA ASP A 32 10.37 8.53 -3.03
C ASP A 32 8.89 8.94 -3.12
N GLU A 33 8.34 9.05 -4.34
CA GLU A 33 6.89 9.27 -4.53
C GLU A 33 6.07 8.10 -3.99
N ARG A 34 6.55 6.86 -4.15
CA ARG A 34 5.91 5.66 -3.58
C ARG A 34 5.86 5.76 -2.06
N ILE A 35 6.97 6.12 -1.41
CA ILE A 35 7.04 6.28 0.03
C ILE A 35 6.08 7.39 0.49
N GLU A 36 6.05 8.54 -0.19
CA GLU A 36 5.17 9.66 0.13
C GLU A 36 3.70 9.27 0.01
N PHE A 37 3.32 8.61 -1.09
CA PHE A 37 1.97 8.11 -1.33
C PHE A 37 1.52 7.17 -0.20
N VAL A 38 2.33 6.13 0.08
CA VAL A 38 1.99 5.13 1.10
C VAL A 38 1.97 5.77 2.50
N THR A 39 2.89 6.69 2.80
CA THR A 39 2.90 7.44 4.07
C THR A 39 1.59 8.21 4.26
N THR A 40 1.11 8.88 3.21
CA THR A 40 -0.14 9.63 3.25
C THR A 40 -1.33 8.73 3.51
N VAL A 41 -1.41 7.61 2.80
CA VAL A 41 -2.48 6.62 2.99
C VAL A 41 -2.44 6.02 4.39
N LEU A 42 -1.27 5.61 4.88
CA LEU A 42 -1.13 4.99 6.20
C LEU A 42 -1.44 5.96 7.35
N LYS A 43 -1.18 7.27 7.19
CA LYS A 43 -1.63 8.29 8.16
C LYS A 43 -3.16 8.33 8.26
N ASP A 44 -3.84 8.30 7.11
CA ASP A 44 -5.30 8.30 7.07
C ASP A 44 -5.89 6.99 7.62
N VAL A 45 -5.27 5.86 7.29
CA VAL A 45 -5.62 4.53 7.82
C VAL A 45 -5.47 4.48 9.34
N HIS A 46 -4.33 4.95 9.87
CA HIS A 46 -4.06 4.98 11.30
C HIS A 46 -5.04 5.90 12.06
N LYS A 47 -5.32 7.07 11.50
CA LYS A 47 -6.33 7.98 12.07
C LYS A 47 -7.71 7.34 12.07
N PHE A 48 -8.11 6.71 10.98
CA PHE A 48 -9.40 6.03 10.87
C PHE A 48 -9.52 4.87 11.88
N GLU A 49 -8.48 4.06 12.02
CA GLU A 49 -8.44 2.95 12.98
C GLU A 49 -8.57 3.43 14.43
N GLY A 50 -7.94 4.54 14.78
CA GLY A 50 -8.09 5.18 16.10
C GLY A 50 -9.50 5.69 16.40
N GLU A 51 -10.31 6.00 15.37
CA GLU A 51 -11.71 6.42 15.50
C GLU A 51 -12.70 5.26 15.36
N ASN A 52 -12.31 4.16 14.71
CA ASN A 52 -13.18 3.05 14.30
C ASN A 52 -12.43 1.71 14.38
N SER A 53 -12.77 0.86 15.30
CA SER A 53 -12.05 -0.39 15.56
C SER A 53 -12.35 -1.55 14.61
N ASN A 54 -12.98 -1.30 13.45
CA ASN A 54 -13.37 -2.36 12.51
C ASN A 54 -12.39 -2.54 11.32
N LEU A 55 -11.32 -1.77 11.24
CA LEU A 55 -10.27 -1.98 10.25
C LEU A 55 -9.26 -3.00 10.76
N ILE A 56 -9.09 -4.11 10.04
CA ILE A 56 -8.25 -5.24 10.49
C ILE A 56 -6.93 -5.37 9.73
N GLY A 57 -6.72 -4.62 8.65
CA GLY A 57 -5.45 -4.67 7.93
C GLY A 57 -5.40 -3.86 6.66
N TYR A 58 -4.16 -3.76 6.16
CA TYR A 58 -3.81 -3.05 4.93
C TYR A 58 -2.76 -3.85 4.16
N LEU A 59 -2.98 -4.06 2.87
CA LEU A 59 -2.02 -4.64 1.95
C LEU A 59 -1.66 -3.64 0.86
N TYR A 60 -0.37 -3.49 0.62
CA TYR A 60 0.14 -2.71 -0.48
C TYR A 60 0.10 -3.52 -1.79
N TRP A 61 -0.37 -2.91 -2.87
CA TRP A 61 -0.22 -3.45 -4.22
C TRP A 61 0.95 -2.74 -4.91
N SER A 62 2.06 -3.44 -5.24
CA SER A 62 2.26 -4.87 -5.09
C SER A 62 3.68 -5.16 -4.54
N LEU A 63 3.93 -6.39 -4.13
CA LEU A 63 5.27 -6.79 -3.68
C LEU A 63 6.27 -6.76 -4.85
N LEU A 64 5.92 -7.36 -5.98
CA LEU A 64 6.77 -7.44 -7.17
C LEU A 64 6.15 -6.67 -8.33
N ASP A 65 6.97 -6.08 -9.18
CA ASP A 65 6.51 -5.61 -10.48
C ASP A 65 5.89 -6.77 -11.26
N ASN A 66 4.74 -6.52 -11.88
CA ASN A 66 3.94 -7.56 -12.52
C ASN A 66 3.29 -7.06 -13.82
N PHE A 67 2.48 -7.90 -14.43
CA PHE A 67 1.78 -7.62 -15.66
C PHE A 67 0.48 -6.86 -15.40
N GLU A 68 0.42 -5.60 -15.87
CA GLU A 68 -0.75 -4.72 -15.69
C GLU A 68 -1.66 -4.74 -16.92
N TRP A 69 -2.29 -5.88 -17.18
CA TRP A 69 -3.28 -6.06 -18.24
C TRP A 69 -2.87 -5.40 -19.57
N ASP A 70 -3.67 -4.49 -20.09
CA ASP A 70 -3.41 -3.79 -21.36
C ASP A 70 -2.14 -2.92 -21.37
N LEU A 71 -1.64 -2.55 -20.21
CA LEU A 71 -0.40 -1.77 -20.03
C LEU A 71 0.86 -2.64 -19.97
N GLY A 72 0.69 -3.96 -19.93
CA GLY A 72 1.81 -4.90 -19.92
C GLY A 72 2.70 -4.73 -18.70
N TYR A 73 4.01 -4.68 -18.93
CA TYR A 73 5.03 -4.54 -17.88
C TYR A 73 5.55 -3.10 -17.69
N GLN A 74 4.85 -2.11 -18.22
CA GLN A 74 5.30 -0.71 -18.16
C GLN A 74 4.97 -0.03 -16.83
N MET A 75 4.09 -0.62 -16.02
CA MET A 75 3.60 -0.05 -14.77
C MET A 75 4.32 -0.65 -13.57
N ASN A 76 5.19 0.13 -12.94
CA ASN A 76 6.02 -0.32 -11.82
C ASN A 76 5.32 -0.05 -10.48
N PHE A 77 4.48 -1.00 -10.05
CA PHE A 77 3.82 -0.98 -8.74
C PHE A 77 4.66 -1.60 -7.63
N GLY A 78 5.66 -2.41 -7.99
CA GLY A 78 6.39 -3.25 -7.06
C GLY A 78 7.17 -2.47 -5.99
N LEU A 79 7.14 -2.96 -4.75
CA LEU A 79 8.15 -2.64 -3.75
C LEU A 79 9.52 -3.23 -4.11
N VAL A 80 9.48 -4.24 -4.98
CA VAL A 80 10.66 -4.94 -5.51
C VAL A 80 10.59 -4.92 -7.02
N ASN A 81 11.58 -4.31 -7.67
CA ASN A 81 11.72 -4.36 -9.11
C ASN A 81 12.08 -5.79 -9.57
N VAL A 82 11.54 -6.19 -10.72
CA VAL A 82 11.85 -7.47 -11.37
C VAL A 82 12.49 -7.19 -12.72
N ASP A 83 13.79 -7.47 -12.83
CA ASP A 83 14.46 -7.47 -14.12
C ASP A 83 13.83 -8.53 -15.04
N ARG A 84 13.40 -8.13 -16.24
CA ARG A 84 12.64 -9.02 -17.13
C ARG A 84 13.49 -9.99 -17.96
N GLU A 85 14.79 -9.74 -18.02
CA GLU A 85 15.75 -10.61 -18.73
C GLU A 85 16.33 -11.65 -17.79
N THR A 86 16.76 -11.20 -16.60
CA THR A 86 17.45 -12.04 -15.61
C THR A 86 16.54 -12.59 -14.53
N TYR A 87 15.35 -12.01 -14.37
CA TYR A 87 14.40 -12.26 -13.27
C TYR A 87 14.98 -11.95 -11.89
N GLU A 88 16.03 -11.14 -11.82
CA GLU A 88 16.55 -10.64 -10.55
C GLU A 88 15.50 -9.78 -9.84
N ARG A 89 15.40 -9.93 -8.51
CA ARG A 89 14.53 -9.16 -7.63
C ARG A 89 15.36 -8.12 -6.90
N ILE A 90 15.11 -6.85 -7.19
CA ILE A 90 15.86 -5.73 -6.65
C ILE A 90 14.94 -4.91 -5.72
N PRO A 91 15.05 -5.10 -4.39
CA PRO A 91 14.20 -4.36 -3.44
C PRO A 91 14.51 -2.87 -3.45
N HIS A 92 13.46 -2.06 -3.57
CA HIS A 92 13.52 -0.62 -3.39
C HIS A 92 13.70 -0.24 -1.91
N LYS A 93 14.02 1.03 -1.61
CA LYS A 93 14.05 1.49 -0.21
C LYS A 93 12.65 1.48 0.42
N SER A 94 11.60 1.67 -0.37
CA SER A 94 10.20 1.51 0.08
C SER A 94 9.91 0.12 0.61
N ALA A 95 10.45 -0.96 0.02
CA ALA A 95 10.31 -2.31 0.53
C ALA A 95 10.87 -2.47 1.95
N LYS A 96 12.07 -1.92 2.19
CA LYS A 96 12.71 -1.98 3.50
C LYS A 96 11.97 -1.13 4.54
N TRP A 97 11.52 0.06 4.14
CA TRP A 97 10.76 0.97 4.97
C TRP A 97 9.40 0.37 5.35
N PHE A 98 8.62 -0.09 4.36
CA PHE A 98 7.32 -0.71 4.58
C PHE A 98 7.42 -2.00 5.40
N GLY A 99 8.46 -2.81 5.16
CA GLY A 99 8.76 -4.01 5.95
C GLY A 99 8.99 -3.72 7.43
N LYS A 100 9.64 -2.60 7.78
CA LYS A 100 9.79 -2.17 9.18
C LYS A 100 8.44 -1.81 9.81
N ILE A 101 7.59 -1.07 9.08
CA ILE A 101 6.23 -0.73 9.54
C ILE A 101 5.43 -2.01 9.78
N SER A 102 5.42 -2.93 8.80
CA SER A 102 4.67 -4.19 8.90
C SER A 102 5.11 -5.08 10.06
N SER A 103 6.42 -5.09 10.38
CA SER A 103 6.95 -5.93 11.46
C SER A 103 6.77 -5.32 12.84
N SER A 104 6.77 -4.00 12.95
CA SER A 104 6.66 -3.29 14.24
C SER A 104 5.23 -2.83 14.55
N ASN A 105 4.37 -2.76 13.56
CA ASN A 105 3.06 -2.10 13.59
C ASN A 105 3.15 -0.63 14.05
N ILE A 106 4.27 0.04 13.73
CA ILE A 106 4.52 1.45 14.06
C ILE A 106 4.73 2.21 12.76
N LEU A 107 3.93 3.24 12.53
CA LEU A 107 4.11 4.15 11.40
C LEU A 107 5.30 5.07 11.65
N SER A 108 6.45 4.71 11.10
CA SER A 108 7.64 5.58 11.06
C SER A 108 7.62 6.42 9.79
N ILE A 109 7.61 7.74 9.96
CA ILE A 109 7.68 8.68 8.82
C ILE A 109 9.15 8.90 8.48
N PRO A 110 9.55 8.79 7.20
CA PRO A 110 10.91 9.04 6.76
C PRO A 110 11.36 10.48 7.02
#